data_8d7f15ff0aeff4436fa266e87fea893b
#
_entry.id   8d7f15ff0aeff4436fa266e87fea893b
#
_cell.length_a   1.000
_cell.length_b   1.000
_cell.length_c   1.000
_cell.angle_alpha   90.00
_cell.angle_beta   90.00
_cell.angle_gamma   90.00
#
_symmetry.space_group_name_H-M   'P 1'
#
loop_
_entity.id
_entity.type
_entity.pdbx_description
1 polymer ?
#
loop_
_entity_poly.entity_id
_entity_poly.type
_entity_poly.pdbx_seq_one_letter_code
_entity_poly.pdbx_strand_id
1 'polypeptide(L)'
;IDRITTAAAQRLYKPELKEAFQEMIERGWMSLSSPIWANMGTERGLPISCFNVHVPDSIEDITHKLGEVIMQTKIGGGTSGYFGNLRERGSAVSDNGKSSGAVSFMKLFDTAMDTISQGGVRRGAFAAYLDIDHPDAEEFLNIKDIGNPIQNLFFGINVPDYWMQEMIDGDVEKRKLWAKVLESRQQKGLPYIFFTDNVNRNKPQVYKDFNMLINASNLCSEIMLPSSTDESFICCLSSMNLELYDEWKDTEAVKLAVFFLDAVLQEFIAKTEGNYYLASANKFAKRHRALGLGVLGWHSLLQKRMIPFEGMEAKMLTTEIFKYLQDKSEKATQELARMYGEPELLKGYGRRNTTLMAI
;
A
#
# COMPACT_ATOMS: atom_id res chain seq x y z
N ILE A 1 -9.82 -22.37 -6.38
CA ILE A 1 -9.06 -21.81 -7.54
C ILE A 1 -10.03 -21.51 -8.67
N ASP A 2 -10.84 -22.46 -9.14
CA ASP A 2 -11.75 -22.33 -10.29
C ASP A 2 -12.60 -21.04 -10.26
N ARG A 3 -13.24 -20.70 -9.14
CA ARG A 3 -13.99 -19.44 -8.97
C ARG A 3 -13.15 -18.20 -9.28
N ILE A 4 -11.94 -18.16 -8.76
CA ILE A 4 -11.04 -17.01 -8.86
C ILE A 4 -10.55 -16.83 -10.30
N THR A 5 -10.14 -17.91 -10.93
CA THR A 5 -9.60 -17.90 -12.31
C THR A 5 -10.70 -17.64 -13.34
N THR A 6 -11.90 -18.17 -13.12
CA THR A 6 -13.07 -17.85 -13.92
C THR A 6 -13.41 -16.36 -13.84
N ALA A 7 -13.45 -15.78 -12.64
CA ALA A 7 -13.71 -14.36 -12.46
C ALA A 7 -12.63 -13.50 -13.13
N ALA A 8 -11.35 -13.85 -12.98
CA ALA A 8 -10.24 -13.11 -13.60
C ALA A 8 -10.35 -13.11 -15.13
N ALA A 9 -10.57 -14.29 -15.73
CA ALA A 9 -10.73 -14.42 -17.17
C ALA A 9 -11.94 -13.62 -17.71
N GLN A 10 -13.05 -13.62 -16.98
CA GLN A 10 -14.25 -12.83 -17.31
C GLN A 10 -13.98 -11.33 -17.26
N ARG A 11 -13.24 -10.84 -16.26
CA ARG A 11 -12.90 -9.41 -16.10
C ARG A 11 -11.99 -8.88 -17.22
N LEU A 12 -11.21 -9.75 -17.84
CA LEU A 12 -10.40 -9.43 -19.01
C LEU A 12 -11.12 -9.72 -20.35
N TYR A 13 -12.32 -10.26 -20.32
CA TYR A 13 -13.00 -10.74 -21.55
C TYR A 13 -12.15 -11.74 -22.33
N LYS A 14 -11.38 -12.59 -21.61
CA LYS A 14 -10.43 -13.57 -22.14
C LYS A 14 -10.64 -14.92 -21.49
N PRO A 15 -11.75 -15.63 -21.83
CA PRO A 15 -12.05 -16.93 -21.25
C PRO A 15 -10.95 -17.97 -21.45
N GLU A 16 -10.17 -17.85 -22.53
CA GLU A 16 -9.02 -18.70 -22.85
C GLU A 16 -7.88 -18.60 -21.82
N LEU A 17 -7.81 -17.54 -21.01
CA LEU A 17 -6.78 -17.40 -19.98
C LEU A 17 -7.09 -18.14 -18.68
N LYS A 18 -8.32 -18.65 -18.53
CA LYS A 18 -8.73 -19.33 -17.29
C LYS A 18 -7.80 -20.49 -16.93
N GLU A 19 -7.55 -21.37 -17.88
CA GLU A 19 -6.73 -22.57 -17.66
C GLU A 19 -5.27 -22.20 -17.33
N ALA A 20 -4.71 -21.20 -18.01
CA ALA A 20 -3.37 -20.71 -17.76
C ALA A 20 -3.23 -20.07 -16.36
N PHE A 21 -4.23 -19.31 -15.91
CA PHE A 21 -4.28 -18.78 -14.54
C PHE A 21 -4.40 -19.90 -13.52
N GLN A 22 -5.21 -20.90 -13.80
CA GLN A 22 -5.39 -22.04 -12.91
C GLN A 22 -4.09 -22.83 -12.78
N GLU A 23 -3.43 -23.16 -13.86
CA GLU A 23 -2.16 -23.87 -13.87
C GLU A 23 -1.09 -23.11 -13.06
N MET A 24 -0.96 -21.79 -13.29
CA MET A 24 0.01 -20.95 -12.55
C MET A 24 -0.19 -21.01 -11.04
N ILE A 25 -1.44 -20.99 -10.57
CA ILE A 25 -1.78 -21.04 -9.15
C ILE A 25 -1.62 -22.48 -8.58
N GLU A 26 -2.08 -23.49 -9.30
CA GLU A 26 -2.00 -24.91 -8.88
C GLU A 26 -0.57 -25.42 -8.80
N ARG A 27 0.29 -24.98 -9.71
CA ARG A 27 1.73 -25.26 -9.64
C ARG A 27 2.45 -24.50 -8.50
N GLY A 28 1.76 -23.56 -7.82
CA GLY A 28 2.38 -22.77 -6.77
C GLY A 28 3.36 -21.71 -7.27
N TRP A 29 3.35 -21.37 -8.57
CA TRP A 29 4.22 -20.35 -9.14
C TRP A 29 3.87 -18.94 -8.66
N MET A 30 2.60 -18.70 -8.36
CA MET A 30 2.08 -17.45 -7.81
C MET A 30 1.26 -17.71 -6.56
N SER A 31 1.55 -16.96 -5.49
CA SER A 31 0.75 -16.93 -4.26
C SER A 31 -0.12 -15.68 -4.25
N LEU A 32 -1.42 -15.89 -4.11
CA LEU A 32 -2.41 -14.81 -4.08
C LEU A 32 -2.52 -14.21 -2.69
N SER A 33 -2.77 -12.91 -2.60
CA SER A 33 -3.09 -12.27 -1.32
C SER A 33 -4.41 -12.79 -0.74
N SER A 34 -4.51 -12.82 0.59
CA SER A 34 -5.70 -13.37 1.29
C SER A 34 -7.03 -12.77 0.82
N PRO A 35 -7.16 -11.45 0.53
CA PRO A 35 -8.42 -10.90 0.02
C PRO A 35 -8.81 -11.43 -1.37
N ILE A 36 -7.85 -11.76 -2.23
CA ILE A 36 -8.14 -12.39 -3.52
C ILE A 36 -8.73 -13.78 -3.29
N TRP A 37 -8.11 -14.59 -2.42
CA TRP A 37 -8.64 -15.90 -2.05
C TRP A 37 -10.06 -15.83 -1.50
N ALA A 38 -10.31 -14.87 -0.60
CA ALA A 38 -11.60 -14.74 0.07
C ALA A 38 -12.71 -14.18 -0.83
N ASN A 39 -12.40 -13.16 -1.64
CA ASN A 39 -13.42 -12.27 -2.19
C ASN A 39 -13.47 -12.21 -3.73
N MET A 40 -12.44 -12.62 -4.47
CA MET A 40 -12.44 -12.58 -5.94
C MET A 40 -13.54 -13.50 -6.50
N GLY A 41 -14.40 -12.96 -7.36
CA GLY A 41 -15.52 -13.73 -7.94
C GLY A 41 -16.63 -14.08 -6.94
N THR A 42 -16.77 -13.34 -5.83
CA THR A 42 -17.89 -13.45 -4.88
C THR A 42 -18.64 -12.14 -4.80
N GLU A 43 -19.86 -12.14 -4.30
CA GLU A 43 -20.61 -10.92 -3.99
C GLU A 43 -20.12 -10.24 -2.70
N ARG A 44 -19.41 -10.98 -1.85
CA ARG A 44 -18.96 -10.56 -0.53
C ARG A 44 -17.53 -10.01 -0.58
N GLY A 45 -17.32 -8.83 0.02
CA GLY A 45 -16.01 -8.23 0.18
C GLY A 45 -15.36 -7.79 -1.13
N LEU A 46 -14.13 -7.33 -1.04
CA LEU A 46 -13.34 -6.86 -2.18
C LEU A 46 -11.96 -7.55 -2.22
N PRO A 47 -11.37 -7.79 -3.39
CA PRO A 47 -10.12 -8.52 -3.51
C PRO A 47 -8.88 -7.62 -3.34
N ILE A 48 -8.97 -6.57 -2.54
CA ILE A 48 -7.90 -5.58 -2.29
C ILE A 48 -7.42 -5.68 -0.84
N SER A 49 -6.10 -5.67 -0.65
CA SER A 49 -5.46 -5.90 0.64
C SER A 49 -5.37 -4.67 1.52
N CYS A 50 -5.00 -3.53 0.94
CA CYS A 50 -4.68 -2.32 1.68
C CYS A 50 -5.23 -1.08 1.01
N PHE A 51 -5.53 -0.07 1.85
CA PHE A 51 -5.98 1.26 1.46
C PHE A 51 -5.20 2.32 2.23
N ASN A 52 -5.04 3.49 1.63
CA ASN A 52 -4.51 4.66 2.33
C ASN A 52 -5.37 5.88 2.03
N VAL A 53 -5.66 6.66 3.05
CA VAL A 53 -6.40 7.91 2.94
C VAL A 53 -5.51 9.10 3.29
N HIS A 54 -5.77 10.22 2.64
CA HIS A 54 -5.24 11.52 3.03
C HIS A 54 -6.30 12.25 3.86
N VAL A 55 -5.96 12.67 5.07
CA VAL A 55 -6.92 13.30 6.00
C VAL A 55 -6.75 14.81 5.96
N PRO A 56 -7.68 15.58 5.32
CA PRO A 56 -7.62 17.03 5.29
C PRO A 56 -8.02 17.66 6.63
N ASP A 57 -7.67 18.95 6.82
CA ASP A 57 -7.89 19.70 8.06
C ASP A 57 -9.28 20.38 8.11
N SER A 58 -10.33 19.58 8.00
CA SER A 58 -11.73 20.01 8.27
C SER A 58 -12.50 18.89 8.96
N ILE A 59 -13.48 19.23 9.78
CA ILE A 59 -14.33 18.22 10.48
C ILE A 59 -15.12 17.40 9.48
N GLU A 60 -15.61 18.02 8.43
CA GLU A 60 -16.37 17.37 7.35
C GLU A 60 -15.51 16.30 6.67
N ASP A 61 -14.28 16.67 6.28
CA ASP A 61 -13.36 15.75 5.60
C ASP A 61 -12.85 14.67 6.54
N ILE A 62 -12.48 15.00 7.79
CA ILE A 62 -12.07 14.01 8.79
C ILE A 62 -13.18 12.97 8.98
N THR A 63 -14.43 13.42 9.11
CA THR A 63 -15.59 12.53 9.28
C THR A 63 -15.83 11.67 8.04
N HIS A 64 -15.72 12.26 6.85
CA HIS A 64 -15.84 11.53 5.59
C HIS A 64 -14.74 10.46 5.47
N LYS A 65 -13.48 10.81 5.73
CA LYS A 65 -12.35 9.88 5.68
C LYS A 65 -12.44 8.78 6.74
N LEU A 66 -12.96 9.08 7.92
CA LEU A 66 -13.26 8.05 8.92
C LEU A 66 -14.33 7.07 8.39
N GLY A 67 -15.40 7.55 7.79
CA GLY A 67 -16.42 6.72 7.15
C GLY A 67 -15.86 5.87 6.01
N GLU A 68 -14.98 6.44 5.18
CA GLU A 68 -14.25 5.71 4.13
C GLU A 68 -13.43 4.56 4.71
N VAL A 69 -12.62 4.83 5.75
CA VAL A 69 -11.79 3.84 6.45
C VAL A 69 -12.64 2.72 7.09
N ILE A 70 -13.76 3.07 7.71
CA ILE A 70 -14.73 2.09 8.24
C ILE A 70 -15.20 1.14 7.15
N MET A 71 -15.58 1.67 5.99
CA MET A 71 -16.05 0.84 4.86
C MET A 71 -14.94 0.00 4.26
N GLN A 72 -13.73 0.54 4.11
CA GLN A 72 -12.55 -0.19 3.65
C GLN A 72 -12.22 -1.36 4.60
N THR A 73 -12.30 -1.13 5.90
CA THR A 73 -12.09 -2.16 6.94
C THR A 73 -13.18 -3.23 6.90
N LYS A 74 -14.45 -2.83 6.80
CA LYS A 74 -15.60 -3.76 6.71
C LYS A 74 -15.47 -4.76 5.56
N ILE A 75 -14.91 -4.34 4.44
CA ILE A 75 -14.73 -5.20 3.25
C ILE A 75 -13.43 -6.00 3.27
N GLY A 76 -12.63 -5.90 4.34
CA GLY A 76 -11.45 -6.73 4.61
C GLY A 76 -10.11 -6.11 4.31
N GLY A 77 -10.05 -4.83 3.95
CA GLY A 77 -8.79 -4.10 3.74
C GLY A 77 -8.10 -3.73 5.03
N GLY A 78 -6.77 -3.81 5.07
CA GLY A 78 -5.95 -3.06 6.00
C GLY A 78 -5.91 -1.59 5.59
N THR A 79 -5.86 -0.67 6.54
CA THR A 79 -5.99 0.76 6.23
C THR A 79 -4.83 1.56 6.82
N SER A 80 -4.54 2.70 6.22
CA SER A 80 -3.59 3.69 6.73
C SER A 80 -4.04 5.09 6.37
N GLY A 81 -3.46 6.10 7.01
CA GLY A 81 -3.80 7.48 6.72
C GLY A 81 -2.70 8.47 7.08
N TYR A 82 -2.60 9.54 6.29
CA TYR A 82 -1.70 10.66 6.53
C TYR A 82 -2.44 11.79 7.23
N PHE A 83 -1.89 12.23 8.38
CA PHE A 83 -2.47 13.27 9.26
C PHE A 83 -1.64 14.56 9.31
N GLY A 84 -0.55 14.65 8.56
CA GLY A 84 0.38 15.77 8.63
C GLY A 84 -0.22 17.13 8.20
N ASN A 85 -1.37 17.15 7.56
CA ASN A 85 -2.08 18.38 7.21
C ASN A 85 -2.96 18.93 8.33
N LEU A 86 -3.22 18.14 9.37
CA LEU A 86 -4.04 18.59 10.49
C LEU A 86 -3.25 19.63 11.30
N ARG A 87 -3.95 20.73 11.67
CA ARG A 87 -3.34 21.75 12.52
C ARG A 87 -3.03 21.20 13.92
N GLU A 88 -1.98 21.77 14.52
CA GLU A 88 -1.52 21.40 15.86
C GLU A 88 -2.56 21.63 16.96
N ARG A 89 -2.35 20.94 18.08
CA ARG A 89 -3.09 21.19 19.31
C ARG A 89 -2.93 22.65 19.77
N GLY A 90 -4.06 23.28 20.07
CA GLY A 90 -4.11 24.64 20.58
C GLY A 90 -4.15 25.74 19.51
N SER A 91 -3.99 25.42 18.23
CA SER A 91 -4.20 26.35 17.13
C SER A 91 -5.64 26.89 17.10
N ALA A 92 -5.81 28.14 16.69
CA ALA A 92 -7.14 28.75 16.57
C ALA A 92 -7.98 28.07 15.51
N VAL A 93 -9.26 27.84 15.83
CA VAL A 93 -10.27 27.29 14.91
C VAL A 93 -11.35 28.34 14.69
N SER A 94 -11.35 28.98 13.52
CA SER A 94 -12.34 30.02 13.16
C SER A 94 -12.67 30.94 14.33
N ASP A 95 -13.93 31.25 14.58
CA ASP A 95 -14.35 32.15 15.67
C ASP A 95 -14.56 31.45 17.02
N ASN A 96 -14.31 30.15 17.16
CA ASN A 96 -14.92 29.35 18.22
C ASN A 96 -13.99 28.40 19.00
N GLY A 97 -12.70 28.64 19.12
CA GLY A 97 -11.93 27.84 20.05
C GLY A 97 -10.55 27.39 19.55
N LYS A 98 -10.05 26.29 20.11
CA LYS A 98 -8.74 25.74 19.83
C LYS A 98 -8.82 24.33 19.30
N SER A 99 -7.95 23.98 18.37
CA SER A 99 -7.76 22.63 17.85
C SER A 99 -7.41 21.65 18.97
N SER A 100 -7.98 20.46 18.92
CA SER A 100 -7.59 19.36 19.79
C SER A 100 -6.34 18.61 19.31
N GLY A 101 -5.81 18.96 18.14
CA GLY A 101 -4.59 18.39 17.57
C GLY A 101 -4.79 17.08 16.79
N ALA A 102 -3.79 16.72 15.99
CA ALA A 102 -3.82 15.55 15.10
C ALA A 102 -4.06 14.23 15.87
N VAL A 103 -3.39 14.04 16.99
CA VAL A 103 -3.47 12.82 17.81
C VAL A 103 -4.87 12.59 18.37
N SER A 104 -5.58 13.65 18.73
CA SER A 104 -6.96 13.54 19.24
C SER A 104 -7.92 12.99 18.18
N PHE A 105 -7.75 13.38 16.91
CA PHE A 105 -8.56 12.82 15.81
C PHE A 105 -8.19 11.37 15.51
N MET A 106 -6.94 10.97 15.68
CA MET A 106 -6.52 9.57 15.52
C MET A 106 -7.27 8.62 16.47
N LYS A 107 -7.72 9.12 17.63
CA LYS A 107 -8.54 8.32 18.58
C LYS A 107 -9.87 7.86 17.98
N LEU A 108 -10.45 8.63 17.06
CA LEU A 108 -11.68 8.22 16.35
C LEU A 108 -11.39 6.99 15.46
N PHE A 109 -10.26 6.99 14.78
CA PHE A 109 -9.82 5.86 13.95
C PHE A 109 -9.45 4.65 14.81
N ASP A 110 -8.82 4.83 15.97
CA ASP A 110 -8.53 3.77 16.92
C ASP A 110 -9.81 3.05 17.39
N THR A 111 -10.80 3.82 17.80
CA THR A 111 -12.11 3.30 18.23
C THR A 111 -12.83 2.57 17.09
N ALA A 112 -12.74 3.09 15.88
CA ALA A 112 -13.31 2.43 14.71
C ALA A 112 -12.65 1.07 14.44
N MET A 113 -11.32 0.96 14.57
CA MET A 113 -10.60 -0.31 14.39
C MET A 113 -10.92 -1.36 15.45
N ASP A 114 -11.16 -0.92 16.68
CA ASP A 114 -11.59 -1.82 17.77
C ASP A 114 -13.01 -2.36 17.52
N THR A 115 -13.88 -1.54 16.96
CA THR A 115 -15.32 -1.83 16.79
C THR A 115 -15.61 -2.59 15.50
N ILE A 116 -14.92 -2.30 14.41
CA ILE A 116 -15.24 -2.80 13.06
C ILE A 116 -14.35 -3.97 12.68
N SER A 117 -14.97 -5.05 12.25
CA SER A 117 -14.27 -6.20 11.69
C SER A 117 -15.01 -6.77 10.48
N GLN A 118 -14.30 -7.45 9.60
CA GLN A 118 -14.91 -8.15 8.46
C GLN A 118 -15.57 -9.45 8.94
N GLY A 119 -16.84 -9.36 9.34
CA GLY A 119 -17.68 -10.53 9.66
C GLY A 119 -17.04 -11.51 10.64
N GLY A 120 -16.21 -11.02 11.60
CA GLY A 120 -15.48 -11.84 12.55
C GLY A 120 -14.24 -12.56 11.99
N VAL A 121 -13.95 -12.43 10.70
CA VAL A 121 -12.84 -13.15 10.04
C VAL A 121 -11.54 -12.36 10.11
N ARG A 122 -11.60 -11.02 10.00
CA ARG A 122 -10.42 -10.13 10.02
C ARG A 122 -10.73 -8.89 10.84
N ARG A 123 -9.90 -8.62 11.86
CA ARG A 123 -10.01 -7.41 12.67
C ARG A 123 -9.59 -6.19 11.88
N GLY A 124 -10.16 -5.02 12.21
CA GLY A 124 -9.71 -3.74 11.71
C GLY A 124 -8.26 -3.46 12.11
N ALA A 125 -7.50 -2.87 11.19
CA ALA A 125 -6.14 -2.44 11.44
C ALA A 125 -5.87 -1.16 10.65
N PHE A 126 -5.26 -0.18 11.33
CA PHE A 126 -4.97 1.13 10.75
C PHE A 126 -3.59 1.62 11.19
N ALA A 127 -2.82 2.19 10.25
CA ALA A 127 -1.56 2.89 10.54
C ALA A 127 -1.71 4.39 10.30
N ALA A 128 -1.46 5.19 11.35
CA ALA A 128 -1.44 6.66 11.24
C ALA A 128 -0.03 7.15 10.90
N TYR A 129 0.09 8.09 9.97
CA TYR A 129 1.36 8.72 9.58
C TYR A 129 1.34 10.20 9.91
N LEU A 130 2.43 10.69 10.53
CA LEU A 130 2.63 12.09 10.89
C LEU A 130 4.08 12.49 10.62
N ASP A 131 4.31 13.75 10.25
CA ASP A 131 5.65 14.28 10.02
C ASP A 131 6.39 14.51 11.34
N ILE A 132 7.70 14.26 11.36
CA ILE A 132 8.53 14.39 12.57
C ILE A 132 8.65 15.84 13.02
N ASP A 133 8.49 16.79 12.11
CA ASP A 133 8.50 18.23 12.37
C ASP A 133 7.11 18.80 12.69
N HIS A 134 6.07 17.97 12.68
CA HIS A 134 4.74 18.38 13.12
C HIS A 134 4.77 18.71 14.62
N PRO A 135 4.16 19.82 15.07
CA PRO A 135 4.21 20.19 16.50
C PRO A 135 3.66 19.13 17.46
N ASP A 136 2.71 18.30 17.01
CA ASP A 136 2.17 17.20 17.81
C ASP A 136 3.00 15.90 17.73
N ALA A 137 4.19 15.91 17.07
CA ALA A 137 4.99 14.70 16.86
C ALA A 137 5.42 14.02 18.18
N GLU A 138 5.75 14.81 19.20
CA GLU A 138 6.12 14.25 20.50
C GLU A 138 4.94 13.55 21.19
N GLU A 139 3.72 14.12 21.13
CA GLU A 139 2.51 13.46 21.61
C GLU A 139 2.21 12.19 20.79
N PHE A 140 2.43 12.24 19.48
CA PHE A 140 2.24 11.10 18.59
C PHE A 140 3.16 9.93 18.91
N LEU A 141 4.42 10.15 19.26
CA LEU A 141 5.35 9.08 19.63
C LEU A 141 4.93 8.33 20.91
N ASN A 142 4.12 8.96 21.75
CA ASN A 142 3.64 8.40 23.01
C ASN A 142 2.32 7.63 22.87
N ILE A 143 1.71 7.58 21.68
CA ILE A 143 0.59 6.67 21.46
C ILE A 143 1.06 5.23 21.69
N LYS A 144 0.22 4.36 22.22
CA LYS A 144 0.57 3.02 22.72
C LYS A 144 1.40 2.96 23.98
N ASP A 145 1.71 4.06 24.63
CA ASP A 145 2.25 4.00 25.98
C ASP A 145 1.19 3.48 26.96
N ILE A 146 1.65 2.85 28.04
CA ILE A 146 0.75 2.33 29.06
C ILE A 146 -0.12 3.48 29.60
N GLY A 147 -1.44 3.31 29.51
CA GLY A 147 -2.42 4.32 29.95
C GLY A 147 -2.85 5.30 28.84
N ASN A 148 -2.23 5.29 27.67
CA ASN A 148 -2.72 6.07 26.53
C ASN A 148 -4.02 5.43 26.01
N PRO A 149 -5.05 6.23 25.64
CA PRO A 149 -6.31 5.70 25.11
C PRO A 149 -6.18 5.07 23.71
N ILE A 150 -5.12 5.37 22.95
CA ILE A 150 -4.89 4.82 21.62
C ILE A 150 -4.02 3.56 21.74
N GLN A 151 -4.60 2.39 21.50
CA GLN A 151 -3.92 1.09 21.66
C GLN A 151 -3.97 0.20 20.41
N ASN A 152 -4.91 0.44 19.49
CA ASN A 152 -5.12 -0.43 18.33
C ASN A 152 -4.41 0.06 17.07
N LEU A 153 -4.01 1.34 17.01
CA LEU A 153 -3.32 1.89 15.84
C LEU A 153 -1.87 1.42 15.75
N PHE A 154 -1.44 1.12 14.54
CA PHE A 154 -0.04 1.21 14.15
C PHE A 154 0.29 2.66 13.81
N PHE A 155 1.56 3.03 13.79
CA PHE A 155 1.93 4.40 13.45
C PHE A 155 3.31 4.48 12.79
N GLY A 156 3.46 5.48 11.91
CA GLY A 156 4.68 5.77 11.19
C GLY A 156 5.05 7.25 11.30
N ILE A 157 6.33 7.54 11.36
CA ILE A 157 6.88 8.89 11.40
C ILE A 157 7.58 9.19 10.07
N ASN A 158 7.20 10.30 9.45
CA ASN A 158 7.80 10.79 8.22
C ASN A 158 9.02 11.63 8.54
N VAL A 159 10.14 11.33 7.91
CA VAL A 159 11.42 12.01 8.18
C VAL A 159 11.97 12.55 6.86
N PRO A 160 11.92 13.88 6.64
CA PRO A 160 12.55 14.51 5.48
C PRO A 160 14.07 14.63 5.66
N ASP A 161 14.77 14.71 4.53
CA ASP A 161 16.24 14.78 4.49
C ASP A 161 16.79 15.98 5.28
N TYR A 162 16.18 17.16 5.13
CA TYR A 162 16.64 18.35 5.83
C TYR A 162 16.61 18.19 7.35
N TRP A 163 15.53 17.58 7.87
CA TRP A 163 15.39 17.35 9.31
C TRP A 163 16.47 16.39 9.83
N MET A 164 16.71 15.31 9.07
CA MET A 164 17.77 14.35 9.42
C MET A 164 19.15 14.99 9.35
N GLN A 165 19.41 15.84 8.35
CA GLN A 165 20.69 16.54 8.23
C GLN A 165 20.92 17.48 9.41
N GLU A 166 19.95 18.29 9.80
CA GLU A 166 20.07 19.19 10.96
C GLU A 166 20.30 18.41 12.26
N MET A 167 19.66 17.26 12.44
CA MET A 167 19.91 16.35 13.56
C MET A 167 21.36 15.83 13.56
N ILE A 168 21.89 15.44 12.40
CA ILE A 168 23.29 14.99 12.23
C ILE A 168 24.24 16.13 12.53
N ASP A 169 23.96 17.34 12.05
CA ASP A 169 24.79 18.54 12.22
C ASP A 169 24.82 19.08 13.67
N GLY A 170 23.97 18.55 14.54
CA GLY A 170 24.08 18.78 15.96
C GLY A 170 22.90 19.47 16.62
N ASP A 171 21.77 19.64 15.96
CA ASP A 171 20.58 20.18 16.59
C ASP A 171 20.15 19.30 17.79
N VAL A 172 20.21 19.89 18.98
CA VAL A 172 20.03 19.19 20.25
C VAL A 172 18.58 18.69 20.42
N GLU A 173 17.60 19.48 20.01
CA GLU A 173 16.19 19.11 20.17
C GLU A 173 15.81 18.01 19.17
N LYS A 174 16.30 18.08 17.94
CA LYS A 174 16.12 17.00 16.96
C LYS A 174 16.79 15.68 17.39
N ARG A 175 18.00 15.76 17.98
CA ARG A 175 18.68 14.58 18.55
C ARG A 175 17.88 13.95 19.69
N LYS A 176 17.28 14.75 20.56
CA LYS A 176 16.41 14.24 21.65
C LYS A 176 15.17 13.55 21.07
N LEU A 177 14.51 14.19 20.11
CA LEU A 177 13.31 13.60 19.46
C LEU A 177 13.67 12.32 18.70
N TRP A 178 14.79 12.30 17.98
CA TRP A 178 15.27 11.10 17.30
C TRP A 178 15.58 9.95 18.27
N ALA A 179 16.20 10.27 19.42
CA ALA A 179 16.42 9.27 20.47
C ALA A 179 15.10 8.65 20.96
N LYS A 180 14.04 9.45 21.13
CA LYS A 180 12.70 8.94 21.47
C LYS A 180 12.12 8.03 20.38
N VAL A 181 12.30 8.36 19.10
CA VAL A 181 11.90 7.51 17.98
C VAL A 181 12.59 6.15 18.08
N LEU A 182 13.89 6.11 18.27
CA LEU A 182 14.67 4.88 18.37
C LEU A 182 14.30 4.06 19.62
N GLU A 183 14.10 4.72 20.76
CA GLU A 183 13.65 4.09 21.99
C GLU A 183 12.26 3.44 21.80
N SER A 184 11.31 4.17 21.22
CA SER A 184 9.98 3.63 20.93
C SER A 184 10.07 2.41 20.01
N ARG A 185 10.92 2.45 18.98
CA ARG A 185 11.13 1.31 18.08
C ARG A 185 11.70 0.10 18.80
N GLN A 186 12.66 0.32 19.69
CA GLN A 186 13.25 -0.77 20.46
C GLN A 186 12.25 -1.42 21.41
N GLN A 187 11.40 -0.62 22.07
CA GLN A 187 10.44 -1.10 23.06
C GLN A 187 9.16 -1.69 22.46
N LYS A 188 8.68 -1.12 21.34
CA LYS A 188 7.34 -1.39 20.79
C LYS A 188 7.38 -1.94 19.35
N GLY A 189 8.52 -1.88 18.66
CA GLY A 189 8.61 -2.16 17.21
C GLY A 189 8.04 -1.03 16.32
N LEU A 190 7.63 0.09 16.90
CA LEU A 190 7.00 1.25 16.27
C LEU A 190 7.63 2.54 16.78
N PRO A 191 7.57 3.65 16.02
CA PRO A 191 6.92 3.87 14.72
C PRO A 191 7.61 3.16 13.56
N TYR A 192 6.91 2.97 12.42
CA TYR A 192 7.56 2.82 11.13
C TYR A 192 8.33 4.11 10.82
N ILE A 193 9.49 4.01 10.17
CA ILE A 193 10.25 5.19 9.73
C ILE A 193 10.07 5.32 8.22
N PHE A 194 9.52 6.46 7.80
CA PHE A 194 9.25 6.75 6.40
C PHE A 194 10.14 7.91 5.94
N PHE A 195 11.19 7.62 5.18
CA PHE A 195 12.09 8.64 4.63
C PHE A 195 11.45 9.28 3.39
N THR A 196 10.73 10.37 3.62
CA THR A 196 9.85 11.02 2.64
C THR A 196 10.56 11.39 1.34
N ASP A 197 11.72 12.01 1.43
CA ASP A 197 12.47 12.45 0.24
C ASP A 197 13.05 11.29 -0.54
N ASN A 198 13.46 10.22 0.14
CA ASN A 198 13.95 9.00 -0.49
C ASN A 198 12.85 8.36 -1.35
N VAL A 199 11.65 8.25 -0.80
CA VAL A 199 10.49 7.72 -1.53
C VAL A 199 10.16 8.61 -2.72
N ASN A 200 10.09 9.92 -2.54
CA ASN A 200 9.71 10.85 -3.60
C ASN A 200 10.77 11.00 -4.70
N ARG A 201 12.05 10.79 -4.41
CA ARG A 201 13.11 10.71 -5.43
C ARG A 201 12.98 9.46 -6.31
N ASN A 202 12.55 8.34 -5.73
CA ASN A 202 12.51 7.04 -6.39
C ASN A 202 11.12 6.64 -6.94
N LYS A 203 10.12 7.51 -6.81
CA LYS A 203 8.76 7.24 -7.33
C LYS A 203 8.75 7.11 -8.86
N PRO A 204 7.76 6.43 -9.45
CA PRO A 204 7.58 6.30 -10.88
C PRO A 204 7.60 7.65 -11.62
N GLN A 205 8.09 7.66 -12.87
CA GLN A 205 8.24 8.88 -13.66
C GLN A 205 6.92 9.64 -13.79
N VAL A 206 5.80 8.96 -14.02
CA VAL A 206 4.48 9.58 -14.10
C VAL A 206 4.14 10.40 -12.85
N TYR A 207 4.50 9.92 -11.66
CA TYR A 207 4.25 10.67 -10.42
C TYR A 207 5.18 11.89 -10.27
N LYS A 208 6.38 11.86 -10.88
CA LYS A 208 7.27 13.02 -10.97
C LYS A 208 6.69 14.06 -11.93
N ASP A 209 6.25 13.64 -13.10
CA ASP A 209 5.73 14.51 -14.17
C ASP A 209 4.46 15.25 -13.72
N PHE A 210 3.60 14.59 -12.94
CA PHE A 210 2.40 15.21 -12.36
C PHE A 210 2.62 15.81 -10.96
N ASN A 211 3.87 15.87 -10.49
CA ASN A 211 4.23 16.39 -9.16
C ASN A 211 3.39 15.79 -8.01
N MET A 212 3.07 14.50 -8.09
CA MET A 212 2.28 13.80 -7.07
C MET A 212 3.18 13.40 -5.89
N LEU A 213 2.86 13.89 -4.68
CA LEU A 213 3.61 13.58 -3.47
C LEU A 213 3.12 12.29 -2.82
N ILE A 214 4.07 11.55 -2.27
CA ILE A 214 3.84 10.36 -1.47
C ILE A 214 4.18 10.69 -0.03
N ASN A 215 3.18 10.72 0.85
CA ASN A 215 3.30 11.17 2.24
C ASN A 215 3.07 10.05 3.27
N ALA A 216 2.71 8.85 2.83
CA ALA A 216 2.47 7.71 3.70
C ALA A 216 2.65 6.41 2.92
N SER A 217 2.78 5.31 3.65
CA SER A 217 2.68 3.97 3.07
C SER A 217 1.38 3.28 3.48
N ASN A 218 1.16 2.07 2.97
CA ASN A 218 0.10 1.20 3.46
C ASN A 218 0.35 0.75 4.91
N LEU A 219 -0.59 -0.02 5.47
CA LEU A 219 -0.53 -0.55 6.83
C LEU A 219 0.78 -1.30 7.14
N CYS A 220 1.28 -2.09 6.20
CA CYS A 220 2.47 -2.93 6.38
C CYS A 220 3.79 -2.25 5.99
N SER A 221 3.74 -0.97 5.58
CA SER A 221 4.87 -0.10 5.22
C SER A 221 5.70 -0.48 3.97
N GLU A 222 5.17 -1.34 3.09
CA GLU A 222 5.88 -1.76 1.86
C GLU A 222 5.40 -1.06 0.59
N ILE A 223 4.24 -0.42 0.58
CA ILE A 223 3.64 0.21 -0.62
C ILE A 223 3.63 1.73 -0.47
N MET A 224 4.30 2.41 -1.38
CA MET A 224 4.43 3.87 -1.44
C MET A 224 3.75 4.40 -2.70
N LEU A 225 2.51 4.87 -2.55
CA LEU A 225 1.70 5.45 -3.60
C LEU A 225 1.12 6.80 -3.16
N PRO A 226 0.81 7.73 -4.08
CA PRO A 226 0.23 9.00 -3.73
C PRO A 226 -1.22 8.85 -3.31
N SER A 227 -1.63 9.61 -2.29
CA SER A 227 -3.03 9.85 -1.93
C SER A 227 -3.29 11.34 -1.84
N SER A 228 -4.52 11.75 -2.12
CA SER A 228 -4.97 13.13 -2.03
C SER A 228 -6.36 13.19 -1.36
N THR A 229 -6.93 14.37 -1.24
CA THR A 229 -8.27 14.54 -0.68
C THR A 229 -9.32 13.69 -1.40
N ASP A 230 -9.20 13.54 -2.72
CA ASP A 230 -10.17 12.88 -3.58
C ASP A 230 -9.67 11.57 -4.22
N GLU A 231 -8.46 11.14 -3.87
CA GLU A 231 -7.88 9.86 -4.28
C GLU A 231 -7.25 9.13 -3.09
N SER A 232 -7.77 7.96 -2.79
CA SER A 232 -7.23 7.07 -1.77
C SER A 232 -6.53 5.90 -2.44
N PHE A 233 -5.24 5.71 -2.22
CA PHE A 233 -4.56 4.63 -2.90
C PHE A 233 -5.03 3.25 -2.43
N ILE A 234 -4.98 2.31 -3.34
CA ILE A 234 -5.25 0.90 -3.09
C ILE A 234 -4.06 0.04 -3.46
N CYS A 235 -3.93 -1.10 -2.79
CA CYS A 235 -2.87 -2.06 -3.01
C CYS A 235 -3.45 -3.35 -3.60
N CYS A 236 -3.13 -3.61 -4.88
CA CYS A 236 -3.48 -4.84 -5.59
C CYS A 236 -2.22 -5.69 -5.77
N LEU A 237 -2.00 -6.66 -4.88
CA LEU A 237 -0.74 -7.38 -4.83
C LEU A 237 -0.90 -8.91 -4.77
N SER A 238 0.14 -9.58 -5.27
CA SER A 238 0.41 -11.02 -5.13
C SER A 238 1.90 -11.26 -5.35
N SER A 239 2.38 -12.48 -5.09
CA SER A 239 3.82 -12.76 -5.11
C SER A 239 4.16 -13.98 -5.96
N MET A 240 5.23 -13.87 -6.77
CA MET A 240 5.84 -15.01 -7.47
C MET A 240 6.68 -15.83 -6.50
N ASN A 241 6.60 -17.15 -6.62
CA ASN A 241 7.37 -18.08 -5.78
C ASN A 241 8.73 -18.34 -6.39
N LEU A 242 9.76 -17.72 -5.82
CA LEU A 242 11.14 -17.88 -6.27
C LEU A 242 11.73 -19.27 -5.98
N GLU A 243 11.18 -20.02 -5.03
CA GLU A 243 11.59 -21.42 -4.82
C GLU A 243 11.42 -22.25 -6.11
N LEU A 244 10.42 -21.88 -6.92
CA LEU A 244 10.10 -22.52 -8.20
C LEU A 244 10.60 -21.70 -9.41
N TYR A 245 11.55 -20.77 -9.21
CA TYR A 245 12.03 -19.87 -10.26
C TYR A 245 12.45 -20.61 -11.53
N ASP A 246 13.18 -21.71 -11.40
CA ASP A 246 13.67 -22.50 -12.53
C ASP A 246 12.54 -23.20 -13.32
N GLU A 247 11.34 -23.35 -12.73
CA GLU A 247 10.18 -23.91 -13.42
C GLU A 247 9.44 -22.88 -14.27
N TRP A 248 9.34 -21.64 -13.78
CA TRP A 248 8.49 -20.64 -14.42
C TRP A 248 9.25 -19.54 -15.19
N LYS A 249 10.56 -19.36 -14.98
CA LYS A 249 11.33 -18.26 -15.61
C LYS A 249 11.29 -18.26 -17.15
N ASP A 250 11.20 -19.41 -17.79
CA ASP A 250 11.16 -19.55 -19.25
C ASP A 250 9.75 -19.68 -19.81
N THR A 251 8.73 -19.37 -18.99
CA THR A 251 7.31 -19.40 -19.35
C THR A 251 6.70 -18.00 -19.45
N GLU A 252 5.39 -17.93 -19.71
CA GLU A 252 4.62 -16.67 -19.67
C GLU A 252 4.12 -16.32 -18.25
N ALA A 253 4.60 -16.96 -17.18
CA ALA A 253 4.07 -16.82 -15.83
C ALA A 253 4.03 -15.37 -15.32
N VAL A 254 5.08 -14.57 -15.55
CA VAL A 254 5.12 -13.16 -15.14
C VAL A 254 4.09 -12.32 -15.89
N LYS A 255 3.91 -12.56 -17.18
CA LYS A 255 2.86 -11.91 -17.98
C LYS A 255 1.48 -12.27 -17.45
N LEU A 256 1.23 -13.56 -17.22
CA LEU A 256 -0.03 -14.04 -16.65
C LEU A 256 -0.30 -13.45 -15.27
N ALA A 257 0.72 -13.30 -14.43
CA ALA A 257 0.59 -12.67 -13.11
C ALA A 257 0.15 -11.19 -13.22
N VAL A 258 0.76 -10.42 -14.12
CA VAL A 258 0.37 -9.02 -14.37
C VAL A 258 -1.06 -8.93 -14.92
N PHE A 259 -1.43 -9.79 -15.86
CA PHE A 259 -2.79 -9.86 -16.41
C PHE A 259 -3.81 -10.22 -15.32
N PHE A 260 -3.48 -11.20 -14.50
CA PHE A 260 -4.32 -11.61 -13.38
C PHE A 260 -4.54 -10.48 -12.37
N LEU A 261 -3.49 -9.74 -12.00
CA LEU A 261 -3.60 -8.59 -11.10
C LEU A 261 -4.41 -7.44 -11.71
N ASP A 262 -4.28 -7.17 -13.02
CA ASP A 262 -5.13 -6.18 -13.70
C ASP A 262 -6.61 -6.62 -13.72
N ALA A 263 -6.89 -7.93 -13.80
CA ALA A 263 -8.23 -8.49 -13.66
C ALA A 263 -8.79 -8.32 -12.23
N VAL A 264 -7.98 -8.55 -11.22
CA VAL A 264 -8.35 -8.31 -9.80
C VAL A 264 -8.72 -6.85 -9.59
N LEU A 265 -7.91 -5.95 -10.13
CA LEU A 265 -8.18 -4.51 -10.07
C LEU A 265 -9.47 -4.14 -10.82
N GLN A 266 -9.74 -4.76 -11.96
CA GLN A 266 -10.98 -4.56 -12.72
C GLN A 266 -12.21 -5.05 -11.95
N GLU A 267 -12.09 -6.14 -11.20
CA GLU A 267 -13.12 -6.61 -10.27
C GLU A 267 -13.42 -5.57 -9.20
N PHE A 268 -12.38 -5.00 -8.58
CA PHE A 268 -12.51 -3.94 -7.58
C PHE A 268 -13.23 -2.72 -8.17
N ILE A 269 -12.78 -2.22 -9.32
CA ILE A 269 -13.38 -1.05 -9.99
C ILE A 269 -14.88 -1.28 -10.24
N ALA A 270 -15.25 -2.45 -10.77
CA ALA A 270 -16.63 -2.76 -11.08
C ALA A 270 -17.52 -2.83 -9.84
N LYS A 271 -17.01 -3.43 -8.75
CA LYS A 271 -17.76 -3.59 -7.50
C LYS A 271 -17.91 -2.31 -6.68
N THR A 272 -17.02 -1.34 -6.89
CA THR A 272 -17.04 -0.08 -6.14
C THR A 272 -17.66 1.08 -6.92
N GLU A 273 -18.12 0.82 -8.14
CA GLU A 273 -18.79 1.83 -8.96
C GLU A 273 -20.04 2.37 -8.27
N GLY A 274 -20.14 3.69 -8.15
CA GLY A 274 -21.25 4.37 -7.49
C GLY A 274 -21.29 4.28 -5.96
N ASN A 275 -20.32 3.64 -5.33
CA ASN A 275 -20.24 3.58 -3.87
C ASN A 275 -19.69 4.88 -3.31
N TYR A 276 -20.49 5.59 -2.51
CA TYR A 276 -20.15 6.90 -1.96
C TYR A 276 -18.84 6.89 -1.14
N TYR A 277 -18.70 5.94 -0.21
CA TYR A 277 -17.53 5.86 0.67
C TYR A 277 -16.28 5.28 -0.01
N LEU A 278 -16.40 4.63 -1.14
CA LEU A 278 -15.28 4.06 -1.88
C LEU A 278 -14.97 4.83 -3.17
N ALA A 279 -15.58 5.99 -3.36
CA ALA A 279 -15.42 6.81 -4.56
C ALA A 279 -13.96 7.24 -4.78
N SER A 280 -13.26 7.68 -3.73
CA SER A 280 -11.84 8.08 -3.81
C SER A 280 -10.94 6.89 -4.17
N ALA A 281 -11.18 5.71 -3.60
CA ALA A 281 -10.45 4.48 -3.91
C ALA A 281 -10.76 3.98 -5.34
N ASN A 282 -12.02 4.06 -5.77
CA ASN A 282 -12.43 3.73 -7.15
C ASN A 282 -11.77 4.67 -8.16
N LYS A 283 -11.74 5.97 -7.88
CA LYS A 283 -11.08 6.98 -8.71
C LYS A 283 -9.59 6.67 -8.87
N PHE A 284 -8.90 6.43 -7.76
CA PHE A 284 -7.49 6.02 -7.78
C PHE A 284 -7.29 4.76 -8.63
N ALA A 285 -8.08 3.72 -8.39
CA ALA A 285 -7.99 2.46 -9.13
C ALA A 285 -8.13 2.65 -10.64
N LYS A 286 -9.08 3.47 -11.08
CA LYS A 286 -9.31 3.76 -12.51
C LYS A 286 -8.17 4.56 -13.14
N ARG A 287 -7.67 5.57 -12.44
CA ARG A 287 -6.67 6.51 -12.98
C ARG A 287 -5.26 5.94 -12.95
N HIS A 288 -4.89 5.24 -11.89
CA HIS A 288 -3.51 4.76 -11.69
C HIS A 288 -3.32 3.33 -12.13
N ARG A 289 -4.29 2.46 -11.91
CA ARG A 289 -4.17 1.01 -12.14
C ARG A 289 -2.88 0.43 -11.56
N ALA A 290 -2.50 0.87 -10.37
CA ALA A 290 -1.28 0.44 -9.68
C ALA A 290 -1.36 -1.04 -9.30
N LEU A 291 -0.33 -1.80 -9.63
CA LEU A 291 -0.17 -3.20 -9.28
C LEU A 291 1.07 -3.40 -8.41
N GLY A 292 1.09 -4.47 -7.63
CA GLY A 292 2.23 -4.91 -6.84
C GLY A 292 2.50 -6.39 -7.04
N LEU A 293 3.39 -6.73 -7.97
CA LEU A 293 3.89 -8.09 -8.13
C LEU A 293 5.16 -8.26 -7.29
N GLY A 294 5.03 -8.92 -6.15
CA GLY A 294 6.14 -9.22 -5.24
C GLY A 294 6.72 -10.60 -5.45
N VAL A 295 7.56 -11.00 -4.51
CA VAL A 295 8.19 -12.33 -4.50
C VAL A 295 8.14 -12.95 -3.10
N LEU A 296 8.17 -14.28 -3.06
CA LEU A 296 8.37 -15.08 -1.86
C LEU A 296 9.37 -16.22 -2.16
N GLY A 297 9.84 -16.93 -1.14
CA GLY A 297 10.69 -18.11 -1.34
C GLY A 297 12.15 -17.80 -1.70
N TRP A 298 12.62 -16.54 -1.53
CA TRP A 298 14.02 -16.19 -1.80
C TRP A 298 15.02 -17.04 -1.04
N HIS A 299 14.83 -17.16 0.28
CA HIS A 299 15.73 -17.99 1.09
C HIS A 299 15.67 -19.47 0.69
N SER A 300 14.49 -20.00 0.36
CA SER A 300 14.33 -21.37 -0.15
C SER A 300 15.10 -21.61 -1.45
N LEU A 301 15.07 -20.64 -2.37
CA LEU A 301 15.85 -20.70 -3.61
C LEU A 301 17.36 -20.73 -3.33
N LEU A 302 17.84 -19.87 -2.42
CA LEU A 302 19.25 -19.85 -2.03
C LEU A 302 19.67 -21.17 -1.39
N GLN A 303 18.84 -21.75 -0.50
CA GLN A 303 19.11 -23.06 0.10
C GLN A 303 19.19 -24.17 -0.95
N LYS A 304 18.24 -24.22 -1.88
CA LYS A 304 18.26 -25.18 -2.99
C LYS A 304 19.56 -25.11 -3.81
N ARG A 305 20.08 -23.91 -4.01
CA ARG A 305 21.30 -23.65 -4.78
C ARG A 305 22.58 -23.65 -3.95
N MET A 306 22.47 -23.88 -2.63
CA MET A 306 23.60 -23.84 -1.68
C MET A 306 24.35 -22.49 -1.71
N ILE A 307 23.62 -21.38 -1.93
CA ILE A 307 24.17 -20.03 -2.01
C ILE A 307 24.05 -19.36 -0.64
N PRO A 308 25.16 -18.86 -0.05
CA PRO A 308 25.12 -18.10 1.19
C PRO A 308 24.30 -16.80 1.01
N PHE A 309 23.41 -16.50 1.96
CA PHE A 309 22.50 -15.34 1.91
C PHE A 309 23.23 -14.00 1.70
N GLU A 310 24.36 -13.82 2.37
CA GLU A 310 25.17 -12.59 2.31
C GLU A 310 26.21 -12.59 1.19
N GLY A 311 26.27 -13.66 0.39
CA GLY A 311 27.27 -13.86 -0.66
C GLY A 311 27.09 -12.94 -1.86
N MET A 312 28.17 -12.73 -2.62
CA MET A 312 28.12 -11.97 -3.87
C MET A 312 27.21 -12.66 -4.91
N GLU A 313 27.19 -13.99 -4.93
CA GLU A 313 26.34 -14.78 -5.81
C GLU A 313 24.85 -14.51 -5.55
N ALA A 314 24.43 -14.40 -4.27
CA ALA A 314 23.08 -14.01 -3.91
C ALA A 314 22.73 -12.61 -4.45
N LYS A 315 23.64 -11.63 -4.37
CA LYS A 315 23.45 -10.29 -4.92
C LYS A 315 23.31 -10.30 -6.44
N MET A 316 24.12 -11.07 -7.13
CA MET A 316 24.05 -11.22 -8.58
C MET A 316 22.73 -11.86 -9.00
N LEU A 317 22.32 -12.92 -8.32
CA LEU A 317 21.05 -13.61 -8.57
C LEU A 317 19.84 -12.68 -8.29
N THR A 318 19.89 -11.88 -7.23
CA THR A 318 18.88 -10.85 -6.96
C THR A 318 18.73 -9.91 -8.15
N THR A 319 19.85 -9.38 -8.64
CA THR A 319 19.86 -8.45 -9.78
C THR A 319 19.29 -9.11 -11.04
N GLU A 320 19.67 -10.34 -11.33
CA GLU A 320 19.17 -11.10 -12.48
C GLU A 320 17.66 -11.30 -12.41
N ILE A 321 17.16 -11.81 -11.28
CA ILE A 321 15.74 -12.12 -11.10
C ILE A 321 14.88 -10.86 -11.17
N PHE A 322 15.25 -9.80 -10.45
CA PHE A 322 14.43 -8.59 -10.45
C PHE A 322 14.47 -7.83 -11.78
N LYS A 323 15.59 -7.85 -12.49
CA LYS A 323 15.65 -7.33 -13.86
C LYS A 323 14.74 -8.15 -14.79
N TYR A 324 14.77 -9.46 -14.70
CA TYR A 324 13.87 -10.32 -15.47
C TYR A 324 12.40 -10.02 -15.18
N LEU A 325 12.00 -9.93 -13.90
CA LEU A 325 10.65 -9.59 -13.50
C LEU A 325 10.23 -8.21 -14.05
N GLN A 326 11.11 -7.22 -13.94
CA GLN A 326 10.87 -5.88 -14.45
C GLN A 326 10.65 -5.89 -15.97
N ASP A 327 11.53 -6.50 -16.72
CA ASP A 327 11.46 -6.54 -18.20
C ASP A 327 10.18 -7.26 -18.69
N LYS A 328 9.81 -8.37 -18.02
CA LYS A 328 8.60 -9.14 -18.38
C LYS A 328 7.31 -8.42 -17.98
N SER A 329 7.27 -7.83 -16.79
CA SER A 329 6.09 -7.09 -16.33
C SER A 329 5.88 -5.81 -17.15
N GLU A 330 6.95 -5.12 -17.56
CA GLU A 330 6.85 -3.95 -18.43
C GLU A 330 6.24 -4.31 -19.80
N LYS A 331 6.68 -5.41 -20.41
CA LYS A 331 6.08 -5.91 -21.66
C LYS A 331 4.61 -6.29 -21.48
N ALA A 332 4.26 -6.88 -20.37
CA ALA A 332 2.89 -7.27 -20.04
C ALA A 332 1.96 -6.05 -19.91
N THR A 333 2.38 -5.00 -19.18
CA THR A 333 1.57 -3.79 -19.05
C THR A 333 1.42 -3.03 -20.38
N GLN A 334 2.45 -3.05 -21.25
CA GLN A 334 2.36 -2.49 -22.59
C GLN A 334 1.37 -3.28 -23.49
N GLU A 335 1.35 -4.60 -23.36
CA GLU A 335 0.36 -5.43 -24.06
C GLU A 335 -1.06 -5.15 -23.55
N LEU A 336 -1.26 -5.05 -22.23
CA LEU A 336 -2.53 -4.64 -21.64
C LEU A 336 -2.98 -3.25 -22.12
N ALA A 337 -2.06 -2.29 -22.28
CA ALA A 337 -2.38 -0.97 -22.80
C ALA A 337 -2.85 -1.03 -24.26
N ARG A 338 -2.23 -1.89 -25.10
CA ARG A 338 -2.69 -2.11 -26.48
C ARG A 338 -4.06 -2.77 -26.56
N MET A 339 -4.37 -3.65 -25.62
CA MET A 339 -5.65 -4.40 -25.57
C MET A 339 -6.81 -3.59 -25.00
N TYR A 340 -6.57 -2.84 -23.95
CA TYR A 340 -7.64 -2.18 -23.15
C TYR A 340 -7.48 -0.68 -23.02
N GLY A 341 -6.46 -0.09 -23.63
CA GLY A 341 -6.13 1.34 -23.56
C GLY A 341 -5.34 1.72 -22.31
N GLU A 342 -4.78 2.90 -22.36
CA GLU A 342 -4.08 3.55 -21.26
C GLU A 342 -5.09 4.23 -20.33
N PRO A 343 -4.96 4.13 -18.99
CA PRO A 343 -5.79 4.90 -18.08
C PRO A 343 -5.47 6.40 -18.20
N GLU A 344 -6.35 7.24 -17.65
CA GLU A 344 -6.25 8.70 -17.76
C GLU A 344 -4.85 9.25 -17.40
N LEU A 345 -4.29 8.81 -16.27
CA LEU A 345 -2.99 9.26 -15.77
C LEU A 345 -1.82 8.82 -16.65
N LEU A 346 -1.97 7.72 -17.40
CA LEU A 346 -0.91 7.10 -18.20
C LEU A 346 -1.04 7.37 -19.71
N LYS A 347 -1.89 8.29 -20.10
CA LYS A 347 -2.01 8.66 -21.53
C LYS A 347 -0.67 9.12 -22.11
N GLY A 348 -0.20 8.42 -23.13
CA GLY A 348 1.08 8.68 -23.79
C GLY A 348 2.29 7.98 -23.18
N TYR A 349 2.13 7.22 -22.11
CA TYR A 349 3.22 6.44 -21.49
C TYR A 349 3.39 5.04 -22.10
N GLY A 350 2.49 4.59 -22.94
CA GLY A 350 2.55 3.27 -23.58
C GLY A 350 2.29 2.10 -22.63
N ARG A 351 1.71 2.35 -21.46
CA ARG A 351 1.48 1.33 -20.41
C ARG A 351 0.14 1.49 -19.72
N ARG A 352 -0.36 0.40 -19.12
CA ARG A 352 -1.67 0.38 -18.45
C ARG A 352 -1.58 0.57 -16.93
N ASN A 353 -0.45 0.26 -16.31
CA ASN A 353 -0.29 0.24 -14.84
C ASN A 353 0.83 1.19 -14.43
N THR A 354 0.62 2.04 -13.41
CA THR A 354 1.62 3.00 -12.93
C THR A 354 2.78 2.32 -12.22
N THR A 355 2.49 1.31 -11.44
CA THR A 355 3.47 0.46 -10.76
C THR A 355 3.23 -1.00 -11.14
N LEU A 356 4.26 -1.82 -11.03
CA LEU A 356 4.23 -3.23 -11.38
C LEU A 356 4.83 -4.11 -10.29
N MET A 357 5.81 -3.57 -9.54
CA MET A 357 6.55 -4.33 -8.54
C MET A 357 6.13 -3.90 -7.14
N ALA A 358 6.11 -4.88 -6.23
CA ALA A 358 6.00 -4.72 -4.79
C ALA A 358 7.00 -5.64 -4.09
N ILE A 359 7.05 -5.58 -2.81
CA ILE A 359 7.89 -6.45 -2.00
C ILE A 359 7.32 -7.88 -1.97
#